data_ff977a1a7d55db85e9402d92ea2cd66c
#
_entry.id   ff977a1a7d55db85e9402d92ea2cd66c
#
_cell.length_a   1.000
_cell.length_b   1.000
_cell.length_c   1.000
_cell.angle_alpha   90.00
_cell.angle_beta   90.00
_cell.angle_gamma   90.00
#
_symmetry.space_group_name_H-M   'P 1'
#
loop_
_entity.id
_entity.type
_entity.pdbx_description
1 polymer ?
#
loop_
_entity_poly.entity_id
_entity_poly.type
_entity_poly.pdbx_seq_one_letter_code
_entity_poly.pdbx_strand_id
1 'polypeptide(L)'
;KVINIASIDGIRINAWETYSYQASKAAVIQLTRRMATRLIKDHINVTAIAPGAFASEMNKAARDFEDEVGHGVPSGRIGHDEDMAAVAIYLAARSGDYVVGETIAVDGGVVYGAAGASMDA
;
A
#
# COMPACT_ATOMS: atom_id res chain seq x y z
N LYS A 1 11.28 -5.98 -14.08
CA LYS A 1 10.30 -5.37 -13.17
C LYS A 1 10.91 -5.11 -11.80
N VAL A 2 10.70 -3.91 -11.27
CA VAL A 2 11.06 -3.54 -9.90
C VAL A 2 9.77 -3.11 -9.20
N ILE A 3 9.47 -3.74 -8.07
CA ILE A 3 8.29 -3.40 -7.27
C ILE A 3 8.78 -3.00 -5.88
N ASN A 4 8.64 -1.73 -5.56
CA ASN A 4 9.00 -1.20 -4.25
C ASN A 4 7.83 -1.39 -3.27
N ILE A 5 8.13 -1.61 -2.01
CA ILE A 5 7.12 -1.71 -0.97
C ILE A 5 7.11 -0.41 -0.19
N ALA A 6 6.06 0.36 -0.41
CA ALA A 6 5.77 1.58 0.33
C ALA A 6 4.86 1.26 1.53
N SER A 7 3.94 2.13 1.81
CA SER A 7 2.88 1.96 2.82
C SER A 7 1.82 3.02 2.57
N ILE A 8 0.60 2.75 2.98
CA ILE A 8 -0.43 3.80 3.01
C ILE A 8 -0.02 4.95 3.94
N ASP A 9 0.86 4.71 4.90
CA ASP A 9 1.38 5.77 5.77
C ASP A 9 2.30 6.75 5.06
N GLY A 10 2.72 6.44 3.84
CA GLY A 10 3.37 7.39 2.95
C GLY A 10 2.39 8.19 2.09
N ILE A 11 1.11 7.83 2.10
CA ILE A 11 0.06 8.50 1.31
C ILE A 11 -0.83 9.35 2.20
N ARG A 12 -1.25 8.80 3.33
CA ARG A 12 -2.12 9.46 4.29
C ARG A 12 -1.42 9.63 5.64
N ILE A 13 -1.94 10.51 6.47
CA ILE A 13 -1.44 10.69 7.82
C ILE A 13 -2.22 9.78 8.76
N ASN A 14 -1.52 8.94 9.52
CA ASN A 14 -2.12 8.14 10.58
C ASN A 14 -2.11 8.92 11.91
N ALA A 15 -2.72 8.34 12.93
CA ALA A 15 -2.83 8.96 14.24
C ALA A 15 -1.60 8.79 15.14
N TRP A 16 -0.57 8.09 14.66
CA TRP A 16 0.60 7.73 15.47
C TRP A 16 1.79 8.66 15.18
N GLU A 17 2.66 8.81 16.17
CA GLU A 17 3.87 9.62 16.04
C GLU A 17 5.01 8.81 15.39
N THR A 18 4.77 8.29 14.21
CA THR A 18 5.72 7.48 13.43
C THR A 18 6.39 8.33 12.36
N TYR A 19 7.11 9.36 12.75
CA TYR A 19 7.65 10.37 11.82
C TYR A 19 8.61 9.79 10.78
N SER A 20 9.61 9.05 11.23
CA SER A 20 10.60 8.46 10.31
C SER A 20 9.96 7.43 9.38
N TYR A 21 9.04 6.62 9.88
CA TYR A 21 8.35 5.63 9.07
C TYR A 21 7.52 6.30 7.98
N GLN A 22 6.71 7.28 8.34
CA GLN A 22 5.88 8.01 7.38
C GLN A 22 6.75 8.73 6.35
N ALA A 23 7.81 9.39 6.78
CA ALA A 23 8.72 10.10 5.90
C ALA A 23 9.41 9.13 4.92
N SER A 24 9.91 8.00 5.41
CA SER A 24 10.61 7.01 4.57
C SER A 24 9.66 6.38 3.53
N LYS A 25 8.42 6.10 3.91
CA LYS A 25 7.44 5.51 2.99
C LYS A 25 6.94 6.51 1.96
N ALA A 26 6.80 7.77 2.31
CA ALA A 26 6.53 8.84 1.35
C ALA A 26 7.69 9.01 0.38
N ALA A 27 8.92 8.91 0.88
CA ALA A 27 10.12 8.98 0.04
C ALA A 27 10.17 7.84 -0.97
N VAL A 28 9.79 6.62 -0.58
CA VAL A 28 9.73 5.47 -1.50
C VAL A 28 8.75 5.73 -2.64
N ILE A 29 7.60 6.34 -2.36
CA ILE A 29 6.60 6.67 -3.38
C ILE A 29 7.17 7.67 -4.39
N GLN A 30 7.81 8.73 -3.93
CA GLN A 30 8.41 9.73 -4.82
C GLN A 30 9.60 9.14 -5.58
N LEU A 31 10.44 8.35 -4.93
CA LEU A 31 11.55 7.67 -5.57
C LEU A 31 11.08 6.74 -6.68
N THR A 32 10.00 6.00 -6.46
CA THR A 32 9.38 5.12 -7.46
C THR A 32 9.02 5.90 -8.71
N ARG A 33 8.39 7.06 -8.56
CA ARG A 33 8.03 7.93 -9.69
C ARG A 33 9.27 8.38 -10.45
N ARG A 34 10.29 8.84 -9.76
CA ARG A 34 11.51 9.36 -10.37
C ARG A 34 12.30 8.26 -11.09
N MET A 35 12.44 7.12 -10.46
CA MET A 35 13.12 5.97 -11.06
C MET A 35 12.37 5.46 -12.29
N ALA A 36 11.06 5.35 -12.19
CA ALA A 36 10.23 4.80 -13.24
C ALA A 36 10.37 5.57 -14.56
N THR A 37 10.30 6.88 -14.51
CA THR A 37 10.36 7.70 -15.71
C THR A 37 11.73 7.71 -16.38
N ARG A 38 12.79 7.46 -15.62
CA ARG A 38 14.14 7.33 -16.16
C ARG A 38 14.41 5.92 -16.68
N LEU A 39 14.06 4.92 -15.90
CA LEU A 39 14.45 3.54 -16.17
C LEU A 39 13.58 2.86 -17.23
N ILE A 40 12.38 3.35 -17.47
CA ILE A 40 11.52 2.76 -18.52
C ILE A 40 12.19 2.84 -19.91
N LYS A 41 13.06 3.82 -20.12
CA LYS A 41 13.83 3.96 -21.35
C LYS A 41 14.82 2.79 -21.55
N ASP A 42 15.20 2.16 -20.46
CA ASP A 42 16.07 0.97 -20.47
C ASP A 42 15.24 -0.31 -20.32
N HIS A 43 13.94 -0.24 -20.55
CA HIS A 43 13.00 -1.35 -20.41
C HIS A 43 12.93 -1.92 -18.99
N ILE A 44 13.20 -1.07 -17.99
CA ILE A 44 13.05 -1.42 -16.58
C ILE A 44 11.79 -0.71 -16.07
N ASN A 45 10.79 -1.48 -15.71
CA ASN A 45 9.51 -0.96 -15.23
C ASN A 45 9.52 -0.94 -13.69
N VAL A 46 9.26 0.23 -13.11
CA VAL A 46 9.28 0.43 -11.67
C VAL A 46 7.90 0.87 -11.19
N THR A 47 7.39 0.15 -10.21
CA THR A 47 6.11 0.45 -9.54
C THR A 47 6.28 0.26 -8.03
N ALA A 48 5.25 0.60 -7.28
CA ALA A 48 5.22 0.37 -5.84
C ALA A 48 3.86 -0.17 -5.39
N ILE A 49 3.88 -0.88 -4.27
CA ILE A 49 2.68 -1.30 -3.55
C ILE A 49 2.68 -0.59 -2.21
N ALA A 50 1.53 -0.04 -1.82
CA ALA A 50 1.33 0.60 -0.53
C ALA A 50 0.33 -0.24 0.29
N PRO A 51 0.83 -1.17 1.12
CA PRO A 51 -0.05 -1.99 1.94
C PRO A 51 -0.72 -1.18 3.06
N GLY A 52 -1.95 -1.55 3.39
CA GLY A 52 -2.61 -1.14 4.62
C GLY A 52 -2.36 -2.16 5.74
N ALA A 53 -3.41 -2.51 6.48
CA ALA A 53 -3.31 -3.45 7.59
C ALA A 53 -3.25 -4.90 7.09
N PHE A 54 -2.11 -5.53 7.33
CA PHE A 54 -1.84 -6.95 7.12
C PHE A 54 -1.21 -7.51 8.39
N ALA A 55 -1.52 -8.74 8.73
CA ALA A 55 -0.88 -9.42 9.86
C ALA A 55 0.61 -9.63 9.57
N SER A 56 1.48 -9.18 10.48
CA SER A 56 2.93 -9.31 10.32
C SER A 56 3.64 -9.10 11.66
N GLU A 57 4.93 -9.37 11.69
CA GLU A 57 5.76 -9.04 12.86
C GLU A 57 5.85 -7.52 13.09
N MET A 58 5.76 -6.73 12.02
CA MET A 58 5.73 -5.26 12.15
C MET A 58 4.37 -4.75 12.59
N ASN A 59 3.29 -5.40 12.16
CA ASN A 59 1.93 -5.04 12.56
C ASN A 59 1.34 -6.12 13.45
N LYS A 60 1.81 -6.16 14.69
CA LYS A 60 1.38 -7.15 15.67
C LYS A 60 -0.09 -6.99 16.05
N ALA A 61 -0.60 -5.75 16.04
CA ALA A 61 -2.01 -5.50 16.33
C ALA A 61 -2.90 -6.17 15.28
N ALA A 62 -2.58 -6.05 14.00
CA ALA A 62 -3.32 -6.71 12.93
C ALA A 62 -3.18 -8.24 13.01
N ARG A 63 -2.01 -8.74 13.44
CA ARG A 63 -1.78 -10.17 13.62
C ARG A 63 -2.57 -10.76 14.80
N ASP A 64 -2.54 -10.07 15.95
CA ASP A 64 -3.06 -10.57 17.21
C ASP A 64 -4.52 -10.16 17.48
N PHE A 65 -4.97 -9.04 16.90
CA PHE A 65 -6.30 -8.47 17.09
C PHE A 65 -6.95 -8.17 15.75
N GLU A 66 -6.98 -9.18 14.87
CA GLU A 66 -7.41 -9.05 13.48
C GLU A 66 -8.81 -8.42 13.36
N ASP A 67 -9.76 -8.89 14.14
CA ASP A 67 -11.15 -8.43 14.04
C ASP A 67 -11.29 -6.96 14.49
N GLU A 68 -10.64 -6.58 15.58
CA GLU A 68 -10.68 -5.19 16.06
C GLU A 68 -10.03 -4.24 15.06
N VAL A 69 -8.87 -4.62 14.52
CA VAL A 69 -8.19 -3.81 13.51
C VAL A 69 -9.04 -3.74 12.24
N GLY A 70 -9.61 -4.87 11.83
CA GLY A 70 -10.45 -4.96 10.64
C GLY A 70 -11.70 -4.09 10.73
N HIS A 71 -12.26 -3.87 11.91
CA HIS A 71 -13.40 -2.97 12.08
C HIS A 71 -13.09 -1.53 11.70
N GLY A 72 -11.84 -1.12 11.76
CA GLY A 72 -11.40 0.21 11.34
C GLY A 72 -11.13 0.34 9.85
N VAL A 73 -11.25 -0.74 9.09
CA VAL A 73 -11.02 -0.77 7.65
C VAL A 73 -12.38 -0.69 6.94
N PRO A 74 -12.55 0.18 5.95
CA PRO A 74 -13.83 0.28 5.23
C PRO A 74 -14.37 -1.04 4.69
N SER A 75 -13.50 -1.92 4.17
CA SER A 75 -13.92 -3.25 3.70
C SER A 75 -14.24 -4.23 4.82
N GLY A 76 -14.03 -3.85 6.08
CA GLY A 76 -14.40 -4.66 7.25
C GLY A 76 -13.40 -5.74 7.64
N ARG A 77 -12.24 -5.79 7.03
CA ARG A 77 -11.22 -6.81 7.31
C ARG A 77 -9.81 -6.29 7.04
N ILE A 78 -8.81 -6.95 7.62
CA ILE A 78 -7.42 -6.76 7.22
C ILE A 78 -7.14 -7.49 5.90
N GLY A 79 -6.00 -7.20 5.29
CA GLY A 79 -5.59 -7.91 4.07
C GLY A 79 -5.11 -9.33 4.36
N HIS A 80 -5.31 -10.21 3.40
CA HIS A 80 -4.83 -11.58 3.40
C HIS A 80 -3.66 -11.74 2.42
N ASP A 81 -2.93 -12.84 2.53
CA ASP A 81 -1.77 -13.10 1.67
C ASP A 81 -2.13 -13.02 0.18
N GLU A 82 -3.30 -13.51 -0.19
CA GLU A 82 -3.76 -13.47 -1.59
C GLU A 82 -3.96 -12.03 -2.10
N ASP A 83 -4.37 -11.12 -1.23
CA ASP A 83 -4.57 -9.71 -1.63
C ASP A 83 -3.25 -9.07 -2.05
N MET A 84 -2.16 -9.41 -1.36
CA MET A 84 -0.84 -8.93 -1.73
C MET A 84 -0.28 -9.67 -2.93
N ALA A 85 -0.40 -10.99 -2.95
CA ALA A 85 0.09 -11.82 -4.04
C ALA A 85 -0.52 -11.43 -5.38
N ALA A 86 -1.83 -11.16 -5.40
CA ALA A 86 -2.53 -10.80 -6.63
C ALA A 86 -2.00 -9.50 -7.25
N VAL A 87 -1.80 -8.45 -6.45
CA VAL A 87 -1.29 -7.18 -6.96
C VAL A 87 0.17 -7.31 -7.40
N ALA A 88 0.98 -8.08 -6.66
CA ALA A 88 2.37 -8.31 -7.02
C ALA A 88 2.47 -9.04 -8.37
N ILE A 89 1.67 -10.06 -8.57
CA ILE A 89 1.62 -10.81 -9.83
C ILE A 89 1.15 -9.91 -10.97
N TYR A 90 0.11 -9.11 -10.74
CA TYR A 90 -0.40 -8.16 -11.73
C TYR A 90 0.70 -7.22 -12.21
N LEU A 91 1.46 -6.65 -11.28
CA LEU A 91 2.52 -5.69 -11.61
C LEU A 91 3.75 -6.37 -12.23
N ALA A 92 4.07 -7.57 -11.80
CA ALA A 92 5.26 -8.30 -12.26
C ALA A 92 5.09 -8.91 -13.65
N ALA A 93 3.88 -9.31 -14.00
CA ALA A 93 3.58 -9.95 -15.27
C ALA A 93 3.43 -8.91 -16.40
N ARG A 94 3.15 -9.38 -17.62
CA ARG A 94 2.89 -8.49 -18.76
C ARG A 94 1.69 -7.56 -18.52
N SER A 95 0.77 -7.97 -17.68
CA SER A 95 -0.37 -7.13 -17.28
C SER A 95 0.07 -5.80 -16.67
N GLY A 96 1.26 -5.74 -16.07
CA GLY A 96 1.81 -4.52 -15.48
C GLY A 96 2.67 -3.68 -16.43
N ASP A 97 2.85 -4.08 -17.67
CA ASP A 97 3.81 -3.42 -18.59
C ASP A 97 3.47 -1.94 -18.84
N TYR A 98 2.20 -1.58 -18.82
CA TYR A 98 1.76 -0.22 -19.08
C TYR A 98 1.53 0.59 -17.81
N VAL A 99 1.84 0.01 -16.64
CA VAL A 99 1.76 0.68 -15.35
C VAL A 99 3.18 1.10 -14.96
N VAL A 100 3.44 2.40 -15.03
CA VAL A 100 4.79 2.95 -14.86
C VAL A 100 4.77 4.03 -13.78
N GLY A 101 5.56 3.84 -12.73
CA GLY A 101 5.69 4.84 -11.65
C GLY A 101 4.53 4.91 -10.67
N GLU A 102 3.51 4.09 -10.87
CA GLU A 102 2.31 4.10 -10.02
C GLU A 102 2.56 3.39 -8.71
N THR A 103 1.91 3.88 -7.66
CA THR A 103 1.83 3.22 -6.37
C THR A 103 0.40 2.77 -6.16
N ILE A 104 0.20 1.47 -5.96
CA ILE A 104 -1.13 0.89 -5.77
C ILE A 104 -1.36 0.65 -4.28
N ALA A 105 -2.35 1.32 -3.71
CA ALA A 105 -2.77 1.06 -2.35
C ALA A 105 -3.59 -0.24 -2.28
N VAL A 106 -3.21 -1.11 -1.34
CA VAL A 106 -3.91 -2.37 -1.06
C VAL A 106 -4.29 -2.33 0.41
N ASP A 107 -5.44 -1.74 0.72
CA ASP A 107 -5.73 -1.26 2.07
C ASP A 107 -7.20 -1.37 2.49
N GLY A 108 -8.04 -1.96 1.66
CA GLY A 108 -9.47 -2.05 1.96
C GLY A 108 -10.19 -0.70 2.00
N GLY A 109 -9.61 0.34 1.42
CA GLY A 109 -10.22 1.66 1.32
C GLY A 109 -9.75 2.68 2.35
N VAL A 110 -8.80 2.32 3.22
CA VAL A 110 -8.36 3.17 4.35
C VAL A 110 -7.83 4.54 3.90
N VAL A 111 -7.13 4.60 2.77
CA VAL A 111 -6.61 5.86 2.24
C VAL A 111 -7.72 6.87 1.94
N TYR A 112 -8.88 6.38 1.52
CA TYR A 112 -10.00 7.24 1.11
C TYR A 112 -11.03 7.48 2.22
N GLY A 113 -10.93 6.77 3.34
CA GLY A 113 -11.87 6.94 4.42
C GLY A 113 -11.62 5.98 5.56
N ALA A 114 -12.51 6.00 6.55
CA ALA A 114 -12.49 5.10 7.69
C ALA A 114 -13.83 4.37 7.79
N ALA A 115 -13.80 3.13 8.32
CA ALA A 115 -15.02 2.42 8.62
C ALA A 115 -15.85 3.19 9.64
N GLY A 116 -17.16 3.21 9.47
CA GLY A 116 -18.05 3.96 10.36
C GLY A 116 -18.08 5.45 10.09
N ALA A 117 -17.33 5.98 9.13
CA ALA A 117 -17.53 7.32 8.63
C ALA A 117 -18.94 7.35 8.03
N SER A 118 -19.83 8.06 8.71
CA SER A 118 -21.25 7.97 8.37
C SER A 118 -21.53 8.56 7.02
N MET A 119 -22.02 7.72 6.14
CA MET A 119 -22.67 8.12 4.90
C MET A 119 -24.19 8.19 5.08
N ASP A 120 -24.65 7.93 6.30
CA ASP A 120 -26.06 7.90 6.64
C ASP A 120 -26.55 9.29 7.05
N ALA A 121 -26.11 10.25 6.36
CA ALA A 121 -26.66 11.58 6.60
C ALA A 121 -28.00 11.72 5.88
#